data_85eebdec4913c63bc3302eda8141cdb6
#
_entry.id   85eebdec4913c63bc3302eda8141cdb6
#
_cell.length_a   1.000
_cell.length_b   1.000
_cell.length_c   1.000
_cell.angle_alpha   90.00
_cell.angle_beta   90.00
_cell.angle_gamma   90.00
#
_symmetry.space_group_name_H-M   'P 1'
#
loop_
_entity.id
_entity.type
_entity.pdbx_description
1 polymer ?
#
loop_
_entity_poly.entity_id
_entity_poly.type
_entity_poly.pdbx_seq_one_letter_code
_entity_poly.pdbx_strand_id
1 'polypeptide(L)'
;MKAEVFQGFLKAVHMETECVDNGEAALERYQSMPDYYYDMIFMDLNMPIMDGYEATRKIRDSKKPDAQDIPVLAVTANVLAKDVVRVHEAGMNERITKPVKREQLYQTMEKYI
;
A
#
# COMPACT_ATOMS: atom_id res chain seq x y z
N MET A 1 7.43 4.58 -11.09
CA MET A 1 6.14 4.68 -11.82
C MET A 1 5.41 5.93 -11.35
N LYS A 2 4.77 6.62 -12.27
CA LYS A 2 3.99 7.80 -11.91
C LYS A 2 2.65 7.39 -11.30
N ALA A 3 2.22 8.14 -10.30
CA ALA A 3 0.95 7.87 -9.61
C ALA A 3 -0.25 7.87 -10.56
N GLU A 4 -0.25 8.74 -11.58
CA GLU A 4 -1.35 8.81 -12.55
C GLU A 4 -1.54 7.50 -13.32
N VAL A 5 -0.44 6.81 -13.68
CA VAL A 5 -0.52 5.53 -14.39
C VAL A 5 -1.14 4.47 -13.49
N PHE A 6 -0.68 4.40 -12.25
CA PHE A 6 -1.19 3.46 -11.25
C PHE A 6 -2.68 3.70 -10.98
N GLN A 7 -3.06 4.96 -10.77
CA GLN A 7 -4.46 5.32 -10.56
C GLN A 7 -5.32 5.00 -11.78
N GLY A 8 -4.77 5.15 -12.98
CA GLY A 8 -5.47 4.80 -14.21
C GLY A 8 -5.83 3.33 -14.28
N PHE A 9 -4.92 2.44 -13.86
CA PHE A 9 -5.19 1.01 -13.80
C PHE A 9 -6.33 0.70 -12.83
N LEU A 10 -6.36 1.37 -11.69
CA LEU A 10 -7.39 1.16 -10.67
C LEU A 10 -8.74 1.71 -11.11
N LYS A 11 -8.77 2.87 -11.75
CA LYS A 11 -10.00 3.46 -12.29
C LYS A 11 -10.63 2.57 -13.38
N ALA A 12 -9.81 1.89 -14.16
CA ALA A 12 -10.30 1.00 -15.22
C ALA A 12 -11.14 -0.15 -14.66
N VAL A 13 -10.97 -0.50 -13.37
CA VAL A 13 -11.77 -1.52 -12.69
C VAL A 13 -12.71 -0.89 -11.65
N HIS A 14 -13.07 0.37 -11.82
CA HIS A 14 -14.06 1.11 -11.03
C HIS A 14 -13.67 1.30 -9.56
N MET A 15 -12.39 1.41 -9.24
CA MET A 15 -11.92 1.72 -7.89
C MET A 15 -11.70 3.20 -7.71
N GLU A 16 -12.16 3.72 -6.58
CA GLU A 16 -11.86 5.09 -6.16
C GLU A 16 -10.49 5.11 -5.48
N THR A 17 -9.68 6.12 -5.79
CA THR A 17 -8.32 6.20 -5.30
C THR A 17 -8.03 7.55 -4.66
N GLU A 18 -7.17 7.52 -3.63
CA GLU A 18 -6.60 8.71 -3.03
C GLU A 18 -5.09 8.54 -3.01
N CYS A 19 -4.35 9.62 -3.24
CA CYS A 19 -2.90 9.60 -3.29
C CYS A 19 -2.31 10.58 -2.28
N VAL A 20 -1.22 10.14 -1.62
CA VAL A 20 -0.43 11.01 -0.74
C VAL A 20 1.04 10.83 -1.07
N ASP A 21 1.88 11.81 -0.69
CA ASP A 21 3.26 11.89 -1.13
C ASP A 21 4.29 11.30 -0.18
N ASN A 22 3.88 10.94 1.05
CA ASN A 22 4.81 10.39 2.04
C ASN A 22 4.08 9.51 3.05
N GLY A 23 4.86 8.76 3.84
CA GLY A 23 4.31 7.82 4.79
C GLY A 23 3.56 8.46 5.95
N GLU A 24 3.99 9.64 6.38
CA GLU A 24 3.31 10.37 7.44
C GLU A 24 1.91 10.80 7.00
N ALA A 25 1.79 11.32 5.78
CA ALA A 25 0.51 11.68 5.21
C ALA A 25 -0.40 10.47 5.02
N ALA A 26 0.16 9.34 4.64
CA ALA A 26 -0.60 8.09 4.50
C ALA A 26 -1.18 7.64 5.84
N LEU A 27 -0.36 7.66 6.88
CA LEU A 27 -0.78 7.29 8.24
C LEU A 27 -1.87 8.23 8.74
N GLU A 28 -1.67 9.54 8.59
CA GLU A 28 -2.62 10.55 9.02
C GLU A 28 -3.96 10.39 8.32
N ARG A 29 -3.93 10.16 7.01
CA ARG A 29 -5.16 9.95 6.24
C ARG A 29 -5.90 8.71 6.70
N TYR A 30 -5.20 7.61 6.90
CA TYR A 30 -5.80 6.38 7.40
C TYR A 30 -6.48 6.60 8.75
N GLN A 31 -5.79 7.27 9.67
CA GLN A 31 -6.30 7.47 11.03
C GLN A 31 -7.45 8.47 11.10
N SER A 32 -7.52 9.43 10.16
CA SER A 32 -8.54 10.49 10.18
C SER A 32 -9.87 10.09 9.55
N MET A 33 -9.88 9.00 8.76
CA MET A 33 -11.10 8.54 8.10
C MET A 33 -11.87 7.56 8.98
N PRO A 34 -13.18 7.37 8.72
CA PRO A 34 -13.98 6.39 9.46
C PRO A 34 -13.41 4.98 9.39
N ASP A 35 -13.79 4.13 10.33
CA ASP A 35 -13.39 2.72 10.34
C ASP A 35 -13.86 2.04 9.05
N TYR A 36 -13.00 1.15 8.51
CA TYR A 36 -13.29 0.42 7.27
C TYR A 36 -13.48 1.31 6.04
N TYR A 37 -13.00 2.55 6.09
CA TYR A 37 -13.11 3.46 4.95
C TYR A 37 -12.31 3.01 3.74
N TYR A 38 -11.09 2.51 3.97
CA TYR A 38 -10.22 2.01 2.91
C TYR A 38 -10.28 0.50 2.85
N ASP A 39 -10.31 -0.04 1.63
CA ASP A 39 -10.33 -1.47 1.39
C ASP A 39 -8.94 -2.05 1.21
N MET A 40 -7.98 -1.22 0.80
CA MET A 40 -6.63 -1.66 0.46
C MET A 40 -5.69 -0.46 0.41
N ILE A 41 -4.44 -0.68 0.78
CA ILE A 41 -3.40 0.37 0.73
C ILE A 41 -2.28 -0.12 -0.18
N PHE A 42 -1.88 0.73 -1.14
CA PHE A 42 -0.69 0.54 -1.95
C PHE A 42 0.39 1.46 -1.40
N MET A 43 1.45 0.89 -0.86
CA MET A 43 2.47 1.63 -0.13
C MET A 43 3.80 1.61 -0.88
N ASP A 44 4.22 2.77 -1.39
CA ASP A 44 5.56 2.92 -1.94
C ASP A 44 6.58 2.82 -0.80
N LEU A 45 7.62 2.01 -0.99
CA LEU A 45 8.63 1.82 0.04
C LEU A 45 9.61 2.99 0.12
N ASN A 46 9.79 3.73 -0.95
CA ASN A 46 10.77 4.81 -1.05
C ASN A 46 10.09 6.18 -1.01
N MET A 47 9.60 6.56 0.16
CA MET A 47 8.97 7.86 0.35
C MET A 47 9.77 8.73 1.32
N PRO A 48 9.74 10.08 1.13
CA PRO A 48 10.40 10.99 2.07
C PRO A 48 9.65 11.07 3.39
N ILE A 49 10.29 11.65 4.41
CA ILE A 49 9.76 11.91 5.76
C ILE A 49 9.57 10.61 6.54
N MET A 50 8.72 9.73 6.06
CA MET A 50 8.46 8.42 6.66
C MET A 50 8.31 7.41 5.53
N ASP A 51 9.15 6.37 5.52
CA ASP A 51 9.10 5.36 4.45
C ASP A 51 7.89 4.42 4.63
N GLY A 52 7.67 3.59 3.61
CA GLY A 52 6.52 2.69 3.60
C GLY A 52 6.54 1.63 4.68
N TYR A 53 7.72 1.18 5.11
CA TYR A 53 7.83 0.19 6.19
C TYR A 53 7.37 0.77 7.52
N GLU A 54 7.86 1.96 7.85
CA GLU A 54 7.49 2.62 9.09
C GLU A 54 6.01 3.00 9.11
N ALA A 55 5.51 3.53 7.99
CA ALA A 55 4.10 3.88 7.87
C ALA A 55 3.21 2.67 8.09
N THR A 56 3.57 1.52 7.51
CA THR A 56 2.80 0.28 7.67
C THR A 56 2.80 -0.20 9.11
N ARG A 57 3.95 -0.18 9.79
CA ARG A 57 4.01 -0.58 11.20
C ARG A 57 3.08 0.27 12.05
N LYS A 58 3.08 1.59 11.82
CA LYS A 58 2.23 2.52 12.57
C LYS A 58 0.76 2.33 12.25
N ILE A 59 0.42 2.02 11.01
CA ILE A 59 -0.96 1.67 10.62
C ILE A 59 -1.40 0.43 11.38
N ARG A 60 -0.57 -0.62 11.41
CA ARG A 60 -0.89 -1.87 12.13
C ARG A 60 -1.04 -1.66 13.64
N ASP A 61 -0.30 -0.72 14.20
CA ASP A 61 -0.36 -0.39 15.62
C ASP A 61 -1.49 0.57 15.98
N SER A 62 -2.20 1.11 15.00
CA SER A 62 -3.31 2.03 15.26
C SER A 62 -4.49 1.30 15.90
N LYS A 63 -5.36 2.08 16.57
CA LYS A 63 -6.50 1.51 17.32
C LYS A 63 -7.72 1.23 16.47
N LYS A 64 -7.63 1.35 15.16
CA LYS A 64 -8.75 1.09 14.27
C LYS A 64 -9.05 -0.41 14.18
N PRO A 65 -10.33 -0.81 14.07
CA PRO A 65 -10.71 -2.22 14.07
C PRO A 65 -10.17 -2.99 12.88
N ASP A 66 -9.93 -2.34 11.74
CA ASP A 66 -9.39 -2.98 10.54
C ASP A 66 -7.85 -2.88 10.42
N ALA A 67 -7.17 -2.29 11.41
CA ALA A 67 -5.74 -2.02 11.35
C ALA A 67 -4.87 -3.26 11.12
N GLN A 68 -5.26 -4.40 11.67
CA GLN A 68 -4.52 -5.66 11.51
C GLN A 68 -4.90 -6.41 10.24
N ASP A 69 -6.04 -6.11 9.65
CA ASP A 69 -6.60 -6.89 8.56
C ASP A 69 -6.56 -6.20 7.20
N ILE A 70 -6.46 -4.88 7.16
CA ILE A 70 -6.44 -4.16 5.88
C ILE A 70 -5.27 -4.60 5.03
N PRO A 71 -5.50 -5.01 3.77
CA PRO A 71 -4.38 -5.38 2.89
C PRO A 71 -3.48 -4.19 2.61
N VAL A 72 -2.18 -4.35 2.83
CA VAL A 72 -1.15 -3.36 2.47
C VAL A 72 -0.20 -4.03 1.50
N LEU A 73 -0.15 -3.51 0.29
CA LEU A 73 0.68 -4.02 -0.79
C LEU A 73 1.83 -3.08 -1.03
N ALA A 74 3.06 -3.56 -0.85
CA ALA A 74 4.26 -2.77 -1.09
C ALA A 74 4.48 -2.60 -2.58
N VAL A 75 4.83 -1.38 -3.01
CA VAL A 75 5.18 -1.08 -4.40
C VAL A 75 6.64 -0.64 -4.41
N THR A 76 7.51 -1.37 -5.11
CA THR A 76 8.94 -1.12 -5.06
C THR A 76 9.65 -1.53 -6.35
N ALA A 77 10.75 -0.84 -6.69
CA ALA A 77 11.65 -1.25 -7.76
C ALA A 77 12.67 -2.28 -7.28
N ASN A 78 12.75 -2.52 -5.97
CA ASN A 78 13.75 -3.39 -5.37
C ASN A 78 13.27 -4.84 -5.32
N VAL A 79 14.08 -5.76 -5.87
CA VAL A 79 13.73 -7.19 -6.00
C VAL A 79 14.58 -8.10 -5.12
N LEU A 80 15.38 -7.54 -4.20
CA LEU A 80 16.25 -8.33 -3.34
C LEU A 80 15.46 -9.18 -2.34
N ALA A 81 15.94 -10.39 -2.07
CA ALA A 81 15.27 -11.32 -1.17
C ALA A 81 15.08 -10.76 0.24
N LYS A 82 16.06 -9.98 0.74
CA LYS A 82 15.98 -9.36 2.07
C LYS A 82 14.80 -8.40 2.20
N ASP A 83 14.36 -7.80 1.08
CA ASP A 83 13.23 -6.87 1.11
C ASP A 83 11.90 -7.61 1.22
N VAL A 84 11.83 -8.85 0.75
CA VAL A 84 10.65 -9.71 0.97
C VAL A 84 10.46 -9.94 2.47
N VAL A 85 11.52 -10.23 3.19
CA VAL A 85 11.48 -10.42 4.65
C VAL A 85 11.05 -9.14 5.34
N ARG A 86 11.63 -7.99 4.97
CA ARG A 86 11.26 -6.69 5.55
C ARG A 86 9.80 -6.32 5.30
N VAL A 87 9.29 -6.63 4.13
CA VAL A 87 7.88 -6.40 3.78
C VAL A 87 6.98 -7.13 4.76
N HIS A 88 7.22 -8.41 5.00
CA HIS A 88 6.41 -9.18 5.93
C HIS A 88 6.60 -8.75 7.39
N GLU A 89 7.82 -8.45 7.81
CA GLU A 89 8.10 -7.97 9.16
C GLU A 89 7.43 -6.64 9.47
N ALA A 90 7.27 -5.79 8.47
CA ALA A 90 6.57 -4.51 8.63
C ALA A 90 5.05 -4.68 8.68
N GLY A 91 4.53 -5.85 8.36
CA GLY A 91 3.09 -6.11 8.36
C GLY A 91 2.42 -5.96 7.00
N MET A 92 3.20 -5.89 5.92
CA MET A 92 2.68 -5.84 4.55
C MET A 92 2.31 -7.24 4.07
N ASN A 93 1.31 -7.32 3.21
CA ASN A 93 0.78 -8.59 2.71
C ASN A 93 1.58 -9.13 1.52
N GLU A 94 1.90 -8.27 0.56
CA GLU A 94 2.66 -8.66 -0.63
C GLU A 94 3.43 -7.49 -1.20
N ARG A 95 4.28 -7.80 -2.17
CA ARG A 95 5.10 -6.84 -2.89
C ARG A 95 4.73 -6.84 -4.36
N ILE A 96 4.58 -5.64 -4.93
CA ILE A 96 4.42 -5.42 -6.36
C ILE A 96 5.68 -4.73 -6.86
N THR A 97 6.35 -5.32 -7.85
CA THR A 97 7.62 -4.80 -8.37
C THR A 97 7.36 -3.82 -9.51
N LYS A 98 8.04 -2.67 -9.46
CA LYS A 98 8.02 -1.70 -10.56
C LYS A 98 8.91 -2.19 -11.70
N PRO A 99 8.56 -1.94 -12.97
CA PRO A 99 7.33 -1.26 -13.42
C PRO A 99 6.09 -2.13 -13.19
N VAL A 100 5.03 -1.52 -12.69
CA VAL A 100 3.80 -2.25 -12.37
C VAL A 100 3.07 -2.60 -13.67
N LYS A 101 2.82 -3.89 -13.85
CA LYS A 101 2.05 -4.39 -14.99
C LYS A 101 0.59 -4.54 -14.58
N ARG A 102 -0.31 -4.11 -15.44
CA ARG A 102 -1.74 -4.13 -15.17
C ARG A 102 -2.23 -5.52 -14.75
N GLU A 103 -1.84 -6.55 -15.49
CA GLU A 103 -2.28 -7.92 -15.21
C GLU A 103 -1.79 -8.42 -13.85
N GLN A 104 -0.54 -8.15 -13.52
CA GLN A 104 0.03 -8.54 -12.22
C GLN A 104 -0.68 -7.80 -11.08
N LEU A 105 -0.95 -6.51 -11.27
CA LEU A 105 -1.67 -5.72 -10.28
C LEU A 105 -3.05 -6.32 -10.01
N TYR A 106 -3.81 -6.62 -11.06
CA TYR A 106 -5.16 -7.16 -10.91
C TYR A 106 -5.16 -8.55 -10.28
N GLN A 107 -4.22 -9.41 -10.66
CA GLN A 107 -4.09 -10.74 -10.06
C GLN A 107 -3.78 -10.65 -8.56
N THR A 108 -2.90 -9.74 -8.18
CA THR A 108 -2.54 -9.54 -6.77
C THR A 108 -3.73 -9.01 -5.98
N MET A 109 -4.45 -8.03 -6.54
CA MET A 109 -5.63 -7.46 -5.89
C MET A 109 -6.74 -8.48 -5.65
N GLU A 110 -6.95 -9.40 -6.58
CA GLU A 110 -7.98 -10.43 -6.47
C GLU A 110 -7.83 -11.28 -5.21
N LYS A 111 -6.61 -11.45 -4.71
CA LYS A 111 -6.35 -12.23 -3.50
C LYS A 111 -6.90 -11.58 -2.24
N TYR A 112 -7.16 -10.28 -2.29
CA TYR A 112 -7.51 -9.49 -1.10
C TYR A 112 -8.85 -8.77 -1.21
N ILE A 113 -9.59 -9.01 -2.25
CA ILE A 113 -10.92 -8.43 -2.44
C ILE A 113 -12.01 -9.35 -1.92
#